data_ede39d9e01baedd85f1439a4c8964d82
#
_entry.id   ede39d9e01baedd85f1439a4c8964d82
#
_cell.length_a   1.000
_cell.length_b   1.000
_cell.length_c   1.000
_cell.angle_alpha   90.00
_cell.angle_beta   90.00
_cell.angle_gamma   90.00
#
_symmetry.space_group_name_H-M   'P 1'
#
loop_
_entity.id
_entity.type
_entity.pdbx_description
1 polymer ?
#
loop_
_entity_poly.entity_id
_entity_poly.type
_entity_poly.pdbx_seq_one_letter_code
_entity_poly.pdbx_strand_id
1 'polypeptide(L)'
;MEDYMERHTDREPEVLAELAADTHRRMLRPRMLSGNMQGQFLRMLCRLVGARRVLEIGTFTGYSAIAMAMGMGEGGELHTIDINDELEDFVHHYIRRSGQEGRIVFHVGDAREVLRDLDGPFDLVFIDADKRQYTDYYSAVIDKVRPGGVIVADDVLWEGKVIDTAAHDPQTRGILEFNDLVQADNRVENVLFPIRHGLMLIRKK
;
A
#
# COMPACT_ATOMS: atom_id res chain seq x y z
N MET A 1 3.92 14.46 -19.36
CA MET A 1 3.11 14.84 -18.20
C MET A 1 3.78 14.38 -16.91
N GLU A 2 4.22 13.12 -16.83
CA GLU A 2 4.93 12.56 -15.66
C GLU A 2 6.14 13.40 -15.24
N ASP A 3 7.07 13.71 -16.14
CA ASP A 3 8.24 14.55 -15.85
C ASP A 3 7.87 15.95 -15.27
N TYR A 4 6.70 16.48 -15.65
CA TYR A 4 6.23 17.74 -15.10
C TYR A 4 5.75 17.55 -13.66
N MET A 5 4.99 16.50 -13.40
CA MET A 5 4.49 16.18 -12.06
C MET A 5 5.64 15.87 -11.09
N GLU A 6 6.64 15.09 -11.53
CA GLU A 6 7.82 14.79 -10.72
C GLU A 6 8.60 16.04 -10.33
N ARG A 7 8.81 16.98 -11.28
CA ARG A 7 9.51 18.23 -11.00
C ARG A 7 8.73 19.21 -10.10
N HIS A 8 7.43 18.98 -9.92
CA HIS A 8 6.53 19.79 -9.08
C HIS A 8 6.04 19.02 -7.84
N THR A 9 6.65 17.89 -7.56
CA THR A 9 6.48 17.10 -6.33
C THR A 9 7.74 17.23 -5.47
N ASP A 10 7.61 17.14 -4.16
CA ASP A 10 8.74 17.14 -3.25
C ASP A 10 9.79 16.09 -3.66
N ARG A 11 11.05 16.44 -3.44
CA ARG A 11 12.15 15.53 -3.76
C ARG A 11 12.02 14.23 -2.98
N GLU A 12 12.33 13.15 -3.70
CA GLU A 12 12.45 11.83 -3.10
C GLU A 12 13.51 11.82 -2.00
N PRO A 13 13.22 11.30 -0.80
CA PRO A 13 14.25 11.09 0.22
C PRO A 13 15.39 10.21 -0.31
N GLU A 14 16.63 10.57 0.02
CA GLU A 14 17.82 9.89 -0.50
C GLU A 14 17.79 8.37 -0.29
N VAL A 15 17.36 7.91 0.89
CA VAL A 15 17.26 6.48 1.19
C VAL A 15 16.21 5.76 0.32
N LEU A 16 15.13 6.43 -0.07
CA LEU A 16 14.13 5.86 -0.98
C LEU A 16 14.65 5.81 -2.42
N ALA A 17 15.40 6.82 -2.85
CA ALA A 17 16.09 6.81 -4.15
C ALA A 17 17.14 5.69 -4.22
N GLU A 18 17.94 5.49 -3.16
CA GLU A 18 18.87 4.36 -3.04
C GLU A 18 18.14 3.01 -3.13
N LEU A 19 17.07 2.85 -2.35
CA LEU A 19 16.24 1.63 -2.36
C LEU A 19 15.67 1.37 -3.76
N ALA A 20 15.13 2.39 -4.42
CA ALA A 20 14.60 2.27 -5.77
C ALA A 20 15.67 1.84 -6.76
N ALA A 21 16.85 2.44 -6.72
CA ALA A 21 17.99 2.08 -7.58
C ALA A 21 18.44 0.63 -7.34
N ASP A 22 18.50 0.20 -6.09
CA ASP A 22 18.86 -1.19 -5.74
C ASP A 22 17.79 -2.18 -6.14
N THR A 23 16.51 -1.83 -5.98
CA THR A 23 15.38 -2.64 -6.46
C THR A 23 15.49 -2.88 -7.97
N HIS A 24 15.75 -1.82 -8.75
CA HIS A 24 15.90 -1.94 -10.20
C HIS A 24 17.12 -2.78 -10.62
N ARG A 25 18.19 -2.80 -9.83
CA ARG A 25 19.40 -3.59 -10.13
C ARG A 25 19.28 -5.06 -9.73
N ARG A 26 18.50 -5.37 -8.68
CA ARG A 26 18.55 -6.69 -8.01
C ARG A 26 17.28 -7.51 -8.14
N MET A 27 16.14 -6.86 -8.40
CA MET A 27 14.85 -7.56 -8.41
C MET A 27 14.39 -7.91 -9.82
N LEU A 28 13.75 -9.08 -9.97
CA LEU A 28 13.25 -9.57 -11.27
C LEU A 28 12.09 -8.71 -11.83
N ARG A 29 11.31 -8.07 -10.95
CA ARG A 29 10.12 -7.27 -11.31
C ARG A 29 10.18 -5.87 -10.69
N PRO A 30 11.17 -5.04 -11.02
CA PRO A 30 11.35 -3.75 -10.36
C PRO A 30 10.19 -2.78 -10.61
N ARG A 31 9.35 -3.02 -11.62
CA ARG A 31 8.16 -2.21 -11.93
C ARG A 31 7.06 -2.30 -10.87
N MET A 32 7.13 -3.29 -9.96
CA MET A 32 6.22 -3.40 -8.82
C MET A 32 6.46 -2.32 -7.77
N LEU A 33 7.60 -1.60 -7.85
CA LEU A 33 7.92 -0.52 -6.92
C LEU A 33 6.91 0.64 -7.05
N SER A 34 6.40 1.14 -5.93
CA SER A 34 5.47 2.26 -5.90
C SER A 34 6.03 3.54 -6.54
N GLY A 35 7.33 3.84 -6.30
CA GLY A 35 8.01 5.00 -6.82
C GLY A 35 7.67 6.31 -6.10
N ASN A 36 8.39 7.39 -6.47
CA ASN A 36 8.36 8.66 -5.75
C ASN A 36 6.96 9.27 -5.64
N MET A 37 6.23 9.39 -6.75
CA MET A 37 4.92 10.01 -6.76
C MET A 37 3.94 9.36 -5.77
N GLN A 38 3.84 8.04 -5.80
CA GLN A 38 2.96 7.29 -4.91
C GLN A 38 3.48 7.28 -3.47
N GLY A 39 4.80 7.18 -3.29
CA GLY A 39 5.41 7.29 -1.96
C GLY A 39 5.12 8.63 -1.30
N GLN A 40 5.24 9.75 -2.03
CA GLN A 40 4.90 11.08 -1.52
C GLN A 40 3.40 11.23 -1.24
N PHE A 41 2.54 10.65 -2.08
CA PHE A 41 1.09 10.62 -1.83
C PHE A 41 0.77 9.88 -0.51
N LEU A 42 1.29 8.67 -0.32
CA LEU A 42 1.07 7.88 0.90
C LEU A 42 1.63 8.57 2.14
N ARG A 43 2.84 9.14 2.03
CA ARG A 43 3.46 9.95 3.09
C ARG A 43 2.60 11.14 3.47
N MET A 44 2.09 11.89 2.49
CA MET A 44 1.22 13.04 2.70
C MET A 44 -0.10 12.61 3.35
N LEU A 45 -0.68 11.50 2.86
CA LEU A 45 -1.92 10.96 3.41
C LEU A 45 -1.76 10.58 4.89
N CYS A 46 -0.66 9.91 5.26
CA CYS A 46 -0.36 9.60 6.67
C CYS A 46 -0.36 10.88 7.54
N ARG A 47 0.20 11.98 7.04
CA ARG A 47 0.22 13.26 7.74
C ARG A 47 -1.18 13.86 7.86
N LEU A 48 -1.95 13.87 6.78
CA LEU A 48 -3.30 14.47 6.73
C LEU A 48 -4.28 13.75 7.66
N VAL A 49 -4.20 12.42 7.75
CA VAL A 49 -5.07 11.63 8.66
C VAL A 49 -4.51 11.54 10.08
N GLY A 50 -3.30 12.06 10.32
CA GLY A 50 -2.62 11.97 11.61
C GLY A 50 -2.31 10.52 12.00
N ALA A 51 -1.92 9.70 11.02
CA ALA A 51 -1.74 8.27 11.19
C ALA A 51 -0.66 7.94 12.23
N ARG A 52 -0.98 7.03 13.15
CA ARG A 52 -0.06 6.41 14.13
C ARG A 52 -0.03 4.90 14.04
N ARG A 53 -1.14 4.28 13.66
CA ARG A 53 -1.20 2.83 13.40
C ARG A 53 -1.52 2.59 11.93
N VAL A 54 -0.53 2.08 11.21
CA VAL A 54 -0.60 1.84 9.77
C VAL A 54 -0.42 0.36 9.49
N LEU A 55 -1.18 -0.15 8.54
CA LEU A 55 -1.05 -1.51 8.03
C LEU A 55 -0.78 -1.45 6.53
N GLU A 56 0.15 -2.27 6.06
CA GLU A 56 0.41 -2.50 4.64
C GLU A 56 0.30 -3.98 4.30
N ILE A 57 -0.39 -4.30 3.22
CA ILE A 57 -0.49 -5.65 2.65
C ILE A 57 0.18 -5.63 1.29
N GLY A 58 1.38 -6.22 1.21
CA GLY A 58 2.29 -6.17 0.07
C GLY A 58 3.47 -5.24 0.33
N THR A 59 4.54 -5.76 0.92
CA THR A 59 5.75 -5.00 1.26
C THR A 59 6.68 -4.82 0.08
N PHE A 60 6.82 -5.88 -0.75
CA PHE A 60 7.85 -6.00 -1.77
C PHE A 60 9.23 -5.61 -1.20
N THR A 61 9.85 -4.53 -1.66
CA THR A 61 11.17 -4.08 -1.17
C THR A 61 11.09 -3.05 -0.03
N GLY A 62 9.88 -2.72 0.46
CA GLY A 62 9.67 -1.85 1.62
C GLY A 62 9.58 -0.36 1.32
N TYR A 63 9.50 0.03 0.05
CA TYR A 63 9.47 1.44 -0.37
C TYR A 63 8.28 2.20 0.22
N SER A 64 7.06 1.71 0.00
CA SER A 64 5.83 2.31 0.50
C SER A 64 5.74 2.29 2.02
N ALA A 65 6.17 1.19 2.66
CA ALA A 65 6.26 1.10 4.12
C ALA A 65 7.13 2.21 4.71
N ILE A 66 8.34 2.41 4.16
CA ILE A 66 9.26 3.45 4.61
C ILE A 66 8.70 4.84 4.33
N ALA A 67 8.10 5.06 3.15
CA ALA A 67 7.47 6.34 2.81
C ALA A 67 6.33 6.69 3.77
N MET A 68 5.45 5.74 4.08
CA MET A 68 4.36 5.91 5.05
C MET A 68 4.91 6.16 6.47
N ALA A 69 5.90 5.39 6.91
CA ALA A 69 6.52 5.57 8.21
C ALA A 69 7.12 6.97 8.40
N MET A 70 7.72 7.55 7.37
CA MET A 70 8.19 8.95 7.37
C MET A 70 7.05 9.98 7.43
N GLY A 71 5.83 9.56 7.12
CA GLY A 71 4.64 10.40 7.19
C GLY A 71 3.88 10.31 8.51
N MET A 72 4.04 9.22 9.26
CA MET A 72 3.35 8.98 10.52
C MET A 72 3.73 9.98 11.62
N GLY A 73 2.81 10.20 12.57
CA GLY A 73 3.07 10.95 13.78
C GLY A 73 4.12 10.31 14.69
N GLU A 74 4.59 11.06 15.69
CA GLU A 74 5.54 10.56 16.68
C GLU A 74 4.96 9.36 17.45
N GLY A 75 5.79 8.35 17.70
CA GLY A 75 5.39 7.10 18.35
C GLY A 75 4.48 6.21 17.49
N GLY A 76 4.34 6.51 16.18
CA GLY A 76 3.55 5.68 15.27
C GLY A 76 4.24 4.36 14.93
N GLU A 77 3.43 3.32 14.68
CA GLU A 77 3.84 1.97 14.31
C GLU A 77 3.20 1.54 12.98
N LEU A 78 3.97 0.94 12.11
CA LEU A 78 3.53 0.39 10.83
C LEU A 78 3.80 -1.11 10.80
N HIS A 79 2.77 -1.90 10.54
CA HIS A 79 2.89 -3.31 10.22
C HIS A 79 2.84 -3.48 8.70
N THR A 80 3.82 -4.17 8.12
CA THR A 80 3.84 -4.52 6.69
C THR A 80 3.99 -6.02 6.52
N ILE A 81 3.27 -6.59 5.56
CA ILE A 81 3.15 -8.04 5.38
C ILE A 81 3.54 -8.40 3.94
N ASP A 82 4.43 -9.38 3.79
CA ASP A 82 4.71 -10.01 2.50
C ASP A 82 4.84 -11.53 2.63
N ILE A 83 4.49 -12.24 1.58
CA ILE A 83 4.62 -13.69 1.55
C ILE A 83 6.03 -14.15 1.16
N ASN A 84 6.82 -13.26 0.56
CA ASN A 84 8.14 -13.57 0.04
C ASN A 84 9.24 -13.37 1.10
N ASP A 85 9.70 -14.45 1.70
CA ASP A 85 10.78 -14.46 2.69
C ASP A 85 12.17 -14.14 2.10
N GLU A 86 12.37 -14.31 0.79
CA GLU A 86 13.66 -13.99 0.13
C GLU A 86 14.00 -12.49 0.20
N LEU A 87 13.00 -11.64 0.45
CA LEU A 87 13.18 -10.18 0.56
C LEU A 87 13.47 -9.71 1.99
N GLU A 88 13.40 -10.56 2.99
CA GLU A 88 13.49 -10.18 4.41
C GLU A 88 14.76 -9.38 4.72
N ASP A 89 15.93 -9.89 4.33
CA ASP A 89 17.21 -9.21 4.57
C ASP A 89 17.27 -7.85 3.87
N PHE A 90 16.72 -7.76 2.64
CA PHE A 90 16.70 -6.52 1.86
C PHE A 90 15.79 -5.48 2.53
N VAL A 91 14.59 -5.87 2.92
CA VAL A 91 13.62 -5.00 3.60
C VAL A 91 14.18 -4.50 4.92
N HIS A 92 14.72 -5.38 5.78
CA HIS A 92 15.33 -4.99 7.04
C HIS A 92 16.54 -4.07 6.87
N HIS A 93 17.36 -4.29 5.81
CA HIS A 93 18.47 -3.38 5.50
C HIS A 93 17.98 -1.95 5.30
N TYR A 94 16.94 -1.74 4.47
CA TYR A 94 16.44 -0.41 4.17
C TYR A 94 15.59 0.20 5.29
N ILE A 95 14.89 -0.61 6.08
CA ILE A 95 14.24 -0.14 7.32
C ILE A 95 15.27 0.49 8.27
N ARG A 96 16.39 -0.20 8.52
CA ARG A 96 17.50 0.35 9.33
C ARG A 96 18.11 1.59 8.70
N ARG A 97 18.41 1.52 7.41
CA ARG A 97 19.03 2.63 6.65
C ARG A 97 18.17 3.90 6.66
N SER A 98 16.85 3.74 6.72
CA SER A 98 15.90 4.86 6.79
C SER A 98 15.70 5.43 8.20
N GLY A 99 16.26 4.81 9.23
CA GLY A 99 16.03 5.18 10.63
C GLY A 99 14.63 4.86 11.15
N GLN A 100 13.90 3.94 10.49
CA GLN A 100 12.54 3.55 10.87
C GLN A 100 12.47 2.19 11.61
N GLU A 101 13.61 1.64 12.04
CA GLU A 101 13.70 0.30 12.63
C GLU A 101 12.78 0.12 13.88
N GLY A 102 12.60 1.15 14.68
CA GLY A 102 11.70 1.09 15.83
C GLY A 102 10.23 1.36 15.52
N ARG A 103 9.87 1.53 14.24
CA ARG A 103 8.53 1.95 13.81
C ARG A 103 7.89 1.03 12.77
N ILE A 104 8.68 0.22 12.09
CA ILE A 104 8.18 -0.72 11.07
C ILE A 104 8.39 -2.14 11.56
N VAL A 105 7.30 -2.90 11.62
CA VAL A 105 7.29 -4.34 11.92
C VAL A 105 7.00 -5.08 10.62
N PHE A 106 7.98 -5.83 10.12
CA PHE A 106 7.83 -6.64 8.92
C PHE A 106 7.39 -8.06 9.29
N HIS A 107 6.31 -8.53 8.68
CA HIS A 107 5.76 -9.87 8.85
C HIS A 107 5.93 -10.66 7.55
N VAL A 108 6.57 -11.82 7.64
CA VAL A 108 6.65 -12.77 6.54
C VAL A 108 5.54 -13.81 6.68
N GLY A 109 4.66 -13.91 5.68
CA GLY A 109 3.56 -14.88 5.70
C GLY A 109 2.37 -14.50 4.81
N ASP A 110 1.38 -15.38 4.75
CA ASP A 110 0.10 -15.08 4.09
C ASP A 110 -0.63 -13.99 4.89
N ALA A 111 -0.95 -12.88 4.23
CA ALA A 111 -1.58 -11.75 4.88
C ALA A 111 -2.92 -12.12 5.56
N ARG A 112 -3.69 -13.06 4.99
CA ARG A 112 -4.97 -13.50 5.57
C ARG A 112 -4.77 -14.23 6.91
N GLU A 113 -3.61 -14.85 7.11
CA GLU A 113 -3.25 -15.51 8.36
C GLU A 113 -2.71 -14.51 9.37
N VAL A 114 -1.73 -13.71 8.95
CA VAL A 114 -1.11 -12.67 9.81
C VAL A 114 -2.17 -11.68 10.32
N LEU A 115 -3.13 -11.32 9.48
CA LEU A 115 -4.22 -10.38 9.87
C LEU A 115 -5.14 -10.93 10.97
N ARG A 116 -5.20 -12.24 11.21
CA ARG A 116 -6.00 -12.78 12.33
C ARG A 116 -5.43 -12.38 13.68
N ASP A 117 -4.09 -12.29 13.76
CA ASP A 117 -3.35 -12.03 14.99
C ASP A 117 -3.02 -10.54 15.18
N LEU A 118 -3.25 -9.71 14.17
CA LEU A 118 -3.03 -8.27 14.25
C LEU A 118 -4.31 -7.54 14.69
N ASP A 119 -4.26 -6.92 15.87
CA ASP A 119 -5.35 -6.11 16.38
C ASP A 119 -5.33 -4.68 15.82
N GLY A 120 -6.55 -4.14 15.57
CA GLY A 120 -6.76 -2.73 15.29
C GLY A 120 -6.81 -1.87 16.57
N PRO A 121 -7.26 -0.61 16.50
CA PRO A 121 -7.70 0.01 15.25
C PRO A 121 -6.54 0.61 14.45
N PHE A 122 -6.60 0.51 13.13
CA PHE A 122 -5.67 1.16 12.21
C PHE A 122 -6.22 2.52 11.76
N ASP A 123 -5.32 3.50 11.60
CA ASP A 123 -5.63 4.82 11.05
C ASP A 123 -5.62 4.80 9.53
N LEU A 124 -4.67 4.05 8.96
CA LEU A 124 -4.49 3.88 7.53
C LEU A 124 -4.12 2.44 7.21
N VAL A 125 -4.74 1.89 6.16
CA VAL A 125 -4.38 0.59 5.57
C VAL A 125 -4.03 0.80 4.11
N PHE A 126 -2.91 0.25 3.65
CA PHE A 126 -2.54 0.21 2.24
C PHE A 126 -2.58 -1.23 1.72
N ILE A 127 -3.28 -1.47 0.61
CA ILE A 127 -3.44 -2.79 -0.02
C ILE A 127 -2.80 -2.75 -1.40
N ASP A 128 -1.69 -3.47 -1.57
CA ASP A 128 -0.97 -3.62 -2.83
C ASP A 128 -0.30 -5.01 -2.93
N ALA A 129 -1.11 -6.05 -2.88
CA ALA A 129 -0.66 -7.44 -2.95
C ALA A 129 -1.35 -8.22 -4.08
N ASP A 130 -1.66 -9.50 -3.87
CA ASP A 130 -2.31 -10.36 -4.87
C ASP A 130 -3.74 -9.88 -5.18
N LYS A 131 -3.95 -9.41 -6.39
CA LYS A 131 -5.22 -8.82 -6.85
C LYS A 131 -6.41 -9.80 -6.76
N ARG A 132 -6.14 -11.10 -6.81
CA ARG A 132 -7.17 -12.16 -6.65
C ARG A 132 -7.76 -12.22 -5.25
N GLN A 133 -7.09 -11.64 -4.26
CA GLN A 133 -7.43 -11.70 -2.83
C GLN A 133 -7.86 -10.35 -2.26
N TYR A 134 -8.08 -9.33 -3.09
CA TYR A 134 -8.42 -7.97 -2.63
C TYR A 134 -9.71 -7.93 -1.81
N THR A 135 -10.71 -8.73 -2.18
CA THR A 135 -11.96 -8.87 -1.40
C THR A 135 -11.71 -9.47 -0.03
N ASP A 136 -10.82 -10.47 0.07
CA ASP A 136 -10.44 -11.08 1.35
C ASP A 136 -9.69 -10.09 2.24
N TYR A 137 -8.73 -9.35 1.67
CA TYR A 137 -7.97 -8.34 2.42
C TYR A 137 -8.89 -7.24 2.95
N TYR A 138 -9.76 -6.70 2.10
CA TYR A 138 -10.71 -5.68 2.51
C TYR A 138 -11.63 -6.18 3.64
N SER A 139 -12.19 -7.37 3.49
CA SER A 139 -13.07 -7.98 4.49
C SER A 139 -12.36 -8.21 5.83
N ALA A 140 -11.07 -8.58 5.80
CA ALA A 140 -10.27 -8.82 6.99
C ALA A 140 -9.91 -7.52 7.74
N VAL A 141 -9.80 -6.38 7.03
CA VAL A 141 -9.31 -5.13 7.64
C VAL A 141 -10.39 -4.11 7.95
N ILE A 142 -11.54 -4.11 7.27
CA ILE A 142 -12.53 -3.04 7.40
C ILE A 142 -13.02 -2.86 8.83
N ASP A 143 -13.18 -3.93 9.59
CA ASP A 143 -13.60 -3.84 10.99
C ASP A 143 -12.46 -3.43 11.92
N LYS A 144 -11.20 -3.59 11.47
CA LYS A 144 -9.98 -3.18 12.18
C LYS A 144 -9.54 -1.74 11.86
N VAL A 145 -10.19 -1.04 10.93
CA VAL A 145 -9.99 0.39 10.68
C VAL A 145 -10.89 1.20 11.62
N ARG A 146 -10.35 2.26 12.23
CA ARG A 146 -11.18 3.14 13.09
C ARG A 146 -12.21 3.93 12.28
N PRO A 147 -13.29 4.41 12.89
CA PRO A 147 -14.14 5.43 12.25
C PRO A 147 -13.32 6.65 11.81
N GLY A 148 -13.53 7.10 10.58
CA GLY A 148 -12.73 8.15 9.94
C GLY A 148 -11.35 7.71 9.47
N GLY A 149 -10.95 6.45 9.69
CA GLY A 149 -9.72 5.88 9.14
C GLY A 149 -9.85 5.58 7.65
N VAL A 150 -8.73 5.34 7.00
CA VAL A 150 -8.62 5.29 5.54
C VAL A 150 -7.99 3.98 5.07
N ILE A 151 -8.55 3.39 4.02
CA ILE A 151 -7.93 2.31 3.24
C ILE A 151 -7.57 2.88 1.88
N VAL A 152 -6.37 2.58 1.40
CA VAL A 152 -5.93 2.86 0.03
C VAL A 152 -5.67 1.53 -0.65
N ALA A 153 -6.30 1.28 -1.79
CA ALA A 153 -6.04 0.09 -2.61
C ALA A 153 -5.41 0.50 -3.94
N ASP A 154 -4.28 -0.12 -4.29
CA ASP A 154 -3.56 0.16 -5.53
C ASP A 154 -3.99 -0.74 -6.68
N ASP A 155 -3.68 -0.31 -7.90
CA ASP A 155 -3.93 -1.03 -9.17
C ASP A 155 -5.42 -1.34 -9.45
N VAL A 156 -6.36 -0.58 -8.91
CA VAL A 156 -7.80 -0.84 -9.02
C VAL A 156 -8.40 -0.58 -10.41
N LEU A 157 -7.65 0.03 -11.33
CA LEU A 157 -7.99 0.14 -12.76
C LEU A 157 -7.28 -0.93 -13.61
N TRP A 158 -6.28 -1.60 -13.06
CA TRP A 158 -5.59 -2.75 -13.64
C TRP A 158 -5.23 -2.57 -15.12
N GLU A 159 -4.47 -1.50 -15.44
CA GLU A 159 -4.07 -1.14 -16.83
C GLU A 159 -5.26 -0.98 -17.78
N GLY A 160 -6.44 -0.61 -17.28
CA GLY A 160 -7.66 -0.46 -18.06
C GLY A 160 -8.41 -1.77 -18.32
N LYS A 161 -7.94 -2.92 -17.87
CA LYS A 161 -8.62 -4.21 -18.04
C LYS A 161 -10.01 -4.28 -17.39
N VAL A 162 -10.25 -3.44 -16.36
CA VAL A 162 -11.57 -3.38 -15.70
C VAL A 162 -12.71 -2.92 -16.62
N ILE A 163 -12.40 -2.24 -17.73
CA ILE A 163 -13.39 -1.84 -18.75
C ILE A 163 -13.32 -2.68 -20.01
N ASP A 164 -12.40 -3.64 -20.09
CA ASP A 164 -12.29 -4.57 -21.21
C ASP A 164 -13.17 -5.80 -20.96
N THR A 165 -14.26 -5.91 -21.69
CA THR A 165 -15.20 -7.04 -21.57
C THR A 165 -14.61 -8.39 -22.00
N ALA A 166 -13.45 -8.40 -22.64
CA ALA A 166 -12.72 -9.61 -23.03
C ALA A 166 -11.68 -10.04 -21.97
N ALA A 167 -11.38 -9.20 -20.99
CA ALA A 167 -10.41 -9.50 -19.93
C ALA A 167 -11.07 -10.34 -18.83
N HIS A 168 -10.72 -11.62 -18.77
CA HIS A 168 -11.29 -12.59 -17.82
C HIS A 168 -10.24 -13.30 -16.96
N ASP A 169 -9.01 -12.76 -16.90
CA ASP A 169 -7.98 -13.35 -16.04
C ASP A 169 -8.36 -13.22 -14.54
N PRO A 170 -7.82 -14.10 -13.68
CA PRO A 170 -8.19 -14.12 -12.26
C PRO A 170 -7.91 -12.80 -11.52
N GLN A 171 -6.87 -12.07 -11.89
CA GLN A 171 -6.52 -10.79 -11.28
C GLN A 171 -7.55 -9.71 -11.64
N THR A 172 -7.92 -9.62 -12.93
CA THR A 172 -8.97 -8.68 -13.39
C THR A 172 -10.28 -8.95 -12.68
N ARG A 173 -10.69 -10.21 -12.54
CA ARG A 173 -11.92 -10.57 -11.80
C ARG A 173 -11.86 -10.15 -10.34
N GLY A 174 -10.73 -10.43 -9.65
CA GLY A 174 -10.57 -10.04 -8.26
C GLY A 174 -10.67 -8.53 -8.05
N ILE A 175 -10.11 -7.73 -8.96
CA ILE A 175 -10.25 -6.26 -8.91
C ILE A 175 -11.68 -5.81 -9.17
N LEU A 176 -12.38 -6.38 -10.15
CA LEU A 176 -13.78 -6.05 -10.42
C LEU A 176 -14.67 -6.36 -9.20
N GLU A 177 -14.53 -7.56 -8.64
CA GLU A 177 -15.26 -7.98 -7.44
C GLU A 177 -14.96 -7.06 -6.24
N PHE A 178 -13.71 -6.66 -6.05
CA PHE A 178 -13.32 -5.72 -5.00
C PHE A 178 -13.93 -4.33 -5.21
N ASN A 179 -13.86 -3.78 -6.43
CA ASN A 179 -14.41 -2.47 -6.73
C ASN A 179 -15.93 -2.43 -6.49
N ASP A 180 -16.65 -3.48 -6.91
CA ASP A 180 -18.08 -3.61 -6.68
C ASP A 180 -18.43 -3.78 -5.21
N LEU A 181 -17.65 -4.58 -4.47
CA LEU A 181 -17.81 -4.78 -3.03
C LEU A 181 -17.68 -3.47 -2.25
N VAL A 182 -16.63 -2.69 -2.53
CA VAL A 182 -16.40 -1.39 -1.88
C VAL A 182 -17.51 -0.41 -2.22
N GLN A 183 -17.91 -0.34 -3.49
CA GLN A 183 -18.98 0.56 -3.93
C GLN A 183 -20.34 0.25 -3.29
N ALA A 184 -20.59 -1.02 -2.95
CA ALA A 184 -21.83 -1.45 -2.29
C ALA A 184 -21.80 -1.36 -0.76
N ASP A 185 -20.63 -1.11 -0.15
CA ASP A 185 -20.49 -1.11 1.31
C ASP A 185 -20.93 0.21 1.95
N ASN A 186 -22.06 0.20 2.64
CA ASN A 186 -22.63 1.37 3.30
C ASN A 186 -21.80 1.90 4.50
N ARG A 187 -20.81 1.14 4.98
CA ARG A 187 -19.92 1.54 6.09
C ARG A 187 -18.84 2.53 5.65
N VAL A 188 -18.66 2.71 4.35
CA VAL A 188 -17.58 3.53 3.80
C VAL A 188 -18.11 4.59 2.82
N GLU A 189 -17.25 5.52 2.49
CA GLU A 189 -17.31 6.38 1.33
C GLU A 189 -16.00 6.22 0.55
N ASN A 190 -16.05 6.23 -0.77
CA ASN A 190 -14.88 5.95 -1.59
C ASN A 190 -14.77 6.87 -2.80
N VAL A 191 -13.56 7.04 -3.27
CA VAL A 191 -13.26 7.69 -4.54
C VAL A 191 -12.13 6.96 -5.26
N LEU A 192 -12.29 6.76 -6.56
CA LEU A 192 -11.30 6.14 -7.42
C LEU A 192 -10.56 7.21 -8.21
N PHE A 193 -9.22 7.28 -8.01
CA PHE A 193 -8.33 8.21 -8.70
C PHE A 193 -7.55 7.51 -9.81
N PRO A 194 -7.42 8.11 -11.00
CA PRO A 194 -6.62 7.56 -12.10
C PRO A 194 -5.12 7.87 -11.93
N ILE A 195 -4.56 7.55 -10.75
CA ILE A 195 -3.12 7.67 -10.47
C ILE A 195 -2.48 6.33 -10.80
N ARG A 196 -1.47 6.33 -11.70
CA ARG A 196 -0.84 5.10 -12.22
C ARG A 196 -1.89 4.12 -12.76
N HIS A 197 -2.02 2.96 -12.16
CA HIS A 197 -3.00 1.93 -12.51
C HIS A 197 -4.29 2.00 -11.67
N GLY A 198 -4.55 3.16 -11.07
CA GLY A 198 -5.74 3.47 -10.26
C GLY A 198 -5.54 3.26 -8.77
N LEU A 199 -5.84 4.29 -8.00
CA LEU A 199 -5.90 4.23 -6.53
C LEU A 199 -7.34 4.40 -6.07
N MET A 200 -7.84 3.50 -5.24
CA MET A 200 -9.12 3.70 -4.54
C MET A 200 -8.85 4.16 -3.11
N LEU A 201 -9.34 5.37 -2.80
CA LEU A 201 -9.34 5.91 -1.45
C LEU A 201 -10.69 5.58 -0.81
N ILE A 202 -10.68 4.91 0.34
CA ILE A 202 -11.85 4.41 1.04
C ILE A 202 -11.78 4.95 2.47
N ARG A 203 -12.80 5.68 2.91
CA ARG A 203 -12.89 6.20 4.28
C ARG A 203 -14.01 5.50 5.02
N LYS A 204 -13.70 4.94 6.19
CA LYS A 204 -14.71 4.38 7.10
C LYS A 204 -15.54 5.50 7.74
N LYS A 205 -16.85 5.35 7.73
CA LYS A 205 -17.79 6.32 8.35
C LYS A 205 -17.74 6.30 9.86
#